data_4f65ebaf7ead5acb2be4cdbfc978972e
#
_entry.id   4f65ebaf7ead5acb2be4cdbfc978972e
#
_cell.length_a   1.000
_cell.length_b   1.000
_cell.length_c   1.000
_cell.angle_alpha   90.00
_cell.angle_beta   90.00
_cell.angle_gamma   90.00
#
_symmetry.space_group_name_H-M   'P 1'
#
loop_
_entity.id
_entity.type
_entity.pdbx_description
1 polymer ?
#
loop_
_entity_poly.entity_id
_entity_poly.type
_entity_poly.pdbx_seq_one_letter_code
_entity_poly.pdbx_strand_id
1 'polypeptide(L)'
;MKRLLLTLLLAGCANDLRVDHPFDGETTTGPLVVATVVETGGTQLLIDATNKMSQVYVDLDEGREMKPAEAFETNGWDLSLRRFDIFVNSGASGPDGTVEIAVLKDVDYASLTQAPASGFTADTGERVFNTSEGGWYFYDLGVHRLITRTELVYVIHTSTGAYVKLRMLSYYDQNGTPASISLEYAPIAAP
;
A
#
# COMPACT_ATOMS: atom_id res chain seq x y z
N MET A 1 -59.75 25.17 -33.27
CA MET A 1 -58.33 24.80 -33.59
C MET A 1 -57.57 24.79 -32.28
N LYS A 2 -57.39 23.59 -31.66
CA LYS A 2 -56.62 23.40 -30.43
C LYS A 2 -55.21 23.00 -30.84
N ARG A 3 -54.21 23.82 -30.52
CA ARG A 3 -52.79 23.50 -30.71
C ARG A 3 -52.35 22.62 -29.55
N LEU A 4 -51.99 21.37 -29.87
CA LEU A 4 -51.40 20.42 -28.94
C LEU A 4 -49.90 20.76 -28.83
N LEU A 5 -49.48 21.23 -27.64
CA LEU A 5 -48.07 21.47 -27.36
C LEU A 5 -47.47 20.13 -26.93
N LEU A 6 -46.64 19.52 -27.79
CA LEU A 6 -45.89 18.31 -27.49
C LEU A 6 -44.64 18.73 -26.74
N THR A 7 -44.63 18.55 -25.41
CA THR A 7 -43.45 18.76 -24.58
C THR A 7 -42.58 17.52 -24.71
N LEU A 8 -41.47 17.65 -25.43
CA LEU A 8 -40.45 16.60 -25.54
C LEU A 8 -39.65 16.62 -24.24
N LEU A 9 -39.90 15.66 -23.37
CA LEU A 9 -39.03 15.36 -22.21
C LEU A 9 -37.77 14.71 -22.77
N LEU A 10 -36.69 15.47 -22.88
CA LEU A 10 -35.31 14.93 -22.97
C LEU A 10 -34.98 14.31 -21.63
N ALA A 11 -35.21 13.02 -21.49
CA ALA A 11 -34.56 12.21 -20.47
C ALA A 11 -33.07 12.21 -20.80
N GLY A 12 -32.34 13.16 -20.25
CA GLY A 12 -30.88 13.11 -20.20
C GLY A 12 -30.50 11.91 -19.41
N CYS A 13 -30.04 10.86 -20.06
CA CYS A 13 -29.19 9.87 -19.42
C CYS A 13 -27.91 10.61 -19.00
N ALA A 14 -27.92 11.22 -17.82
CA ALA A 14 -26.71 11.47 -17.08
C ALA A 14 -26.13 10.09 -16.80
N ASN A 15 -25.28 9.58 -17.71
CA ASN A 15 -24.31 8.60 -17.32
C ASN A 15 -23.44 9.28 -16.26
N ASP A 16 -23.91 9.17 -15.04
CA ASP A 16 -23.10 9.47 -13.89
C ASP A 16 -22.01 8.39 -13.84
N LEU A 17 -20.91 8.69 -14.54
CA LEU A 17 -19.65 7.95 -14.44
C LEU A 17 -18.96 8.28 -13.11
N ARG A 18 -19.72 8.70 -12.10
CA ARG A 18 -19.32 8.45 -10.73
C ARG A 18 -19.38 6.95 -10.54
N VAL A 19 -18.26 6.33 -10.75
CA VAL A 19 -17.93 5.15 -9.97
C VAL A 19 -17.96 5.67 -8.54
N ASP A 20 -19.10 5.57 -7.88
CA ASP A 20 -19.19 5.75 -6.44
C ASP A 20 -18.24 4.71 -5.86
N HIS A 21 -17.00 5.13 -5.61
CA HIS A 21 -16.11 4.37 -4.75
C HIS A 21 -16.76 4.44 -3.38
N PRO A 22 -17.28 3.32 -2.84
CA PRO A 22 -17.97 3.32 -1.55
C PRO A 22 -17.10 3.82 -0.38
N PHE A 23 -15.87 4.22 -0.67
CA PHE A 23 -14.84 4.64 0.28
C PHE A 23 -14.39 6.09 0.13
N ASP A 24 -15.07 6.90 -0.67
CA ASP A 24 -14.80 8.34 -0.74
C ASP A 24 -15.34 9.03 0.53
N GLY A 25 -14.62 8.84 1.64
CA GLY A 25 -14.90 9.53 2.90
C GLY A 25 -15.76 8.75 3.90
N GLU A 26 -16.12 7.52 3.64
CA GLU A 26 -16.74 6.67 4.65
C GLU A 26 -15.71 6.11 5.63
N THR A 27 -16.00 6.21 6.92
CA THR A 27 -15.25 5.54 7.97
C THR A 27 -15.52 4.05 7.90
N THR A 28 -14.53 3.27 7.52
CA THR A 28 -14.61 1.80 7.58
C THR A 28 -14.81 1.38 9.04
N THR A 29 -15.89 0.63 9.32
CA THR A 29 -16.14 0.06 10.65
C THR A 29 -15.46 -1.29 10.76
N GLY A 30 -14.20 -1.31 11.13
CA GLY A 30 -13.43 -2.56 11.28
C GLY A 30 -11.93 -2.28 11.31
N PRO A 31 -11.10 -3.32 11.52
CA PRO A 31 -9.66 -3.16 11.40
C PRO A 31 -9.28 -2.86 9.94
N LEU A 32 -8.44 -1.84 9.74
CA LEU A 32 -7.92 -1.48 8.41
C LEU A 32 -6.77 -2.40 7.98
N VAL A 33 -6.19 -3.16 8.90
CA VAL A 33 -5.13 -4.14 8.66
C VAL A 33 -5.57 -5.50 9.20
N VAL A 34 -5.57 -6.49 8.33
CA VAL A 34 -5.86 -7.89 8.68
C VAL A 34 -4.64 -8.73 8.36
N ALA A 35 -4.07 -9.39 9.38
CA ALA A 35 -2.94 -10.29 9.24
C ALA A 35 -3.39 -11.76 9.19
N THR A 36 -2.77 -12.53 8.30
CA THR A 36 -2.99 -13.97 8.17
C THR A 36 -1.64 -14.65 8.02
N VAL A 37 -1.35 -15.61 8.90
CA VAL A 37 -0.14 -16.45 8.75
C VAL A 37 -0.32 -17.36 7.55
N VAL A 38 0.68 -17.38 6.67
CA VAL A 38 0.67 -18.25 5.48
C VAL A 38 1.50 -19.50 5.71
N GLU A 39 1.22 -20.57 4.95
CA GLU A 39 1.87 -21.88 5.11
C GLU A 39 3.39 -21.82 4.97
N THR A 40 3.92 -20.86 4.26
CA THR A 40 5.36 -20.62 4.08
C THR A 40 6.06 -20.02 5.30
N GLY A 41 5.33 -19.79 6.40
CA GLY A 41 5.84 -19.20 7.64
C GLY A 41 5.96 -17.68 7.62
N GLY A 42 5.41 -17.01 6.58
CA GLY A 42 5.28 -15.57 6.50
C GLY A 42 3.92 -15.07 7.00
N THR A 43 3.71 -13.78 6.90
CA THR A 43 2.45 -13.10 7.21
C THR A 43 1.97 -12.35 5.97
N GLN A 44 0.74 -12.60 5.57
CA GLN A 44 0.04 -11.79 4.58
C GLN A 44 -0.76 -10.71 5.31
N LEU A 45 -0.61 -9.46 4.87
CA LEU A 45 -1.47 -8.35 5.28
C LEU A 45 -2.44 -8.02 4.15
N LEU A 46 -3.69 -7.83 4.55
CA LEU A 46 -4.70 -7.14 3.74
C LEU A 46 -4.94 -5.77 4.39
N ILE A 47 -4.73 -4.69 3.63
CA ILE A 47 -4.73 -3.32 4.13
C ILE A 47 -5.77 -2.52 3.36
N ASP A 48 -6.75 -1.97 4.08
CA ASP A 48 -7.73 -1.04 3.53
C ASP A 48 -7.16 0.39 3.47
N ALA A 49 -6.50 0.72 2.37
CA ALA A 49 -5.96 2.05 2.10
C ALA A 49 -6.88 2.88 1.18
N THR A 50 -8.17 2.55 1.15
CA THR A 50 -9.16 3.16 0.24
C THR A 50 -9.43 4.64 0.54
N ASN A 51 -9.27 5.06 1.80
CA ASN A 51 -9.45 6.45 2.20
C ASN A 51 -8.42 7.36 1.52
N LYS A 52 -8.89 8.44 0.87
CA LYS A 52 -8.03 9.39 0.16
C LYS A 52 -7.36 10.41 1.07
N MET A 53 -7.90 10.62 2.26
CA MET A 53 -7.48 11.68 3.19
C MET A 53 -6.63 11.16 4.33
N SER A 54 -6.80 9.90 4.71
CA SER A 54 -6.13 9.30 5.88
C SER A 54 -5.16 8.21 5.45
N GLN A 55 -4.04 8.11 6.15
CA GLN A 55 -3.08 7.02 6.03
C GLN A 55 -3.45 5.88 6.98
N VAL A 56 -3.12 4.66 6.57
CA VAL A 56 -3.14 3.46 7.42
C VAL A 56 -1.71 3.17 7.81
N TYR A 57 -1.41 3.17 9.10
CA TYR A 57 -0.07 2.91 9.62
C TYR A 57 0.04 1.45 10.05
N VAL A 58 1.16 0.83 9.76
CA VAL A 58 1.42 -0.60 9.97
C VAL A 58 2.72 -0.79 10.76
N ASP A 59 2.65 -1.63 11.76
CA ASP A 59 3.77 -2.22 12.47
C ASP A 59 4.00 -3.63 11.88
N LEU A 60 5.14 -3.85 11.25
CA LEU A 60 5.49 -5.12 10.62
C LEU A 60 5.98 -6.16 11.62
N ASP A 61 6.50 -5.73 12.77
CA ASP A 61 6.98 -6.65 13.81
C ASP A 61 5.81 -7.40 14.47
N GLU A 62 4.67 -6.72 14.63
CA GLU A 62 3.45 -7.28 15.20
C GLU A 62 2.35 -7.58 14.16
N GLY A 63 2.51 -7.13 12.92
CA GLY A 63 1.56 -7.35 11.83
C GLY A 63 0.20 -6.69 12.08
N ARG A 64 0.18 -5.47 12.61
CA ARG A 64 -1.06 -4.80 13.01
C ARG A 64 -1.13 -3.33 12.57
N GLU A 65 -2.37 -2.81 12.63
CA GLU A 65 -2.63 -1.39 12.47
C GLU A 65 -2.11 -0.60 13.67
N MET A 66 -1.45 0.52 13.40
CA MET A 66 -1.08 1.53 14.37
C MET A 66 -1.95 2.78 14.24
N LYS A 67 -2.17 3.49 15.35
CA LYS A 67 -2.89 4.76 15.38
C LYS A 67 -2.06 5.81 16.13
N PRO A 68 -0.94 6.25 15.54
CA PRO A 68 -0.09 7.24 16.19
C PRO A 68 -0.85 8.56 16.32
N ALA A 69 -0.75 9.20 17.50
CA ALA A 69 -1.31 10.52 17.71
C ALA A 69 -0.58 11.58 16.87
N GLU A 70 0.76 11.47 16.83
CA GLU A 70 1.65 12.34 16.07
C GLU A 70 2.59 11.45 15.23
N ALA A 71 2.16 11.13 14.02
CA ALA A 71 2.84 10.15 13.17
C ALA A 71 4.27 10.55 12.77
N PHE A 72 4.54 11.85 12.67
CA PHE A 72 5.87 12.37 12.32
C PHE A 72 6.83 12.47 13.51
N GLU A 73 6.32 12.33 14.74
CA GLU A 73 7.08 12.48 15.99
C GLU A 73 7.28 11.13 16.70
N THR A 74 7.18 10.02 15.97
CA THR A 74 7.28 8.68 16.56
C THR A 74 7.97 7.69 15.64
N ASN A 75 8.74 6.78 16.22
CA ASN A 75 9.29 5.58 15.56
C ASN A 75 8.36 4.35 15.73
N GLY A 76 7.09 4.54 16.09
CA GLY A 76 6.16 3.45 16.44
C GLY A 76 5.39 2.83 15.27
N TRP A 77 5.82 3.01 14.02
CA TRP A 77 5.25 2.38 12.84
C TRP A 77 6.34 2.14 11.79
N ASP A 78 6.13 1.24 10.85
CA ASP A 78 7.12 0.93 9.81
C ASP A 78 6.70 1.46 8.44
N LEU A 79 5.49 1.16 8.02
CA LEU A 79 4.92 1.60 6.76
C LEU A 79 3.63 2.38 7.00
N SER A 80 3.34 3.34 6.13
CA SER A 80 1.99 3.86 6.03
C SER A 80 1.52 3.88 4.59
N LEU A 81 0.21 3.68 4.40
CA LEU A 81 -0.39 3.50 3.09
C LEU A 81 -1.57 4.44 2.93
N ARG A 82 -1.66 5.06 1.75
CA ARG A 82 -2.81 5.84 1.32
C ARG A 82 -2.99 5.65 -0.18
N ARG A 83 -4.04 4.99 -0.56
CA ARG A 83 -4.28 4.61 -1.95
C ARG A 83 -3.12 3.75 -2.47
N PHE A 84 -2.41 4.17 -3.50
CA PHE A 84 -1.22 3.51 -4.05
C PHE A 84 0.10 4.05 -3.48
N ASP A 85 0.02 5.08 -2.66
CA ASP A 85 1.20 5.64 -2.01
C ASP A 85 1.59 4.81 -0.80
N ILE A 86 2.85 4.40 -0.73
CA ILE A 86 3.44 3.71 0.42
C ILE A 86 4.60 4.55 0.93
N PHE A 87 4.63 4.79 2.22
CA PHE A 87 5.60 5.61 2.93
C PHE A 87 6.36 4.75 3.92
N VAL A 88 7.64 5.02 4.08
CA VAL A 88 8.52 4.39 5.07
C VAL A 88 8.73 5.35 6.24
N ASN A 89 8.68 4.87 7.47
CA ASN A 89 8.87 5.72 8.65
C ASN A 89 10.33 6.15 8.80
N SER A 90 10.75 7.02 7.90
CA SER A 90 12.07 7.64 7.92
C SER A 90 12.14 8.83 6.96
N GLY A 91 13.16 9.65 7.14
CA GLY A 91 13.47 10.77 6.28
C GLY A 91 12.31 11.75 6.09
N ALA A 92 11.88 11.99 4.85
CA ALA A 92 10.81 12.94 4.55
C ALA A 92 9.41 12.45 4.96
N SER A 93 9.22 11.13 5.08
CA SER A 93 7.94 10.50 5.39
C SER A 93 7.72 10.26 6.89
N GLY A 94 8.80 10.22 7.67
CA GLY A 94 8.79 10.06 9.13
C GLY A 94 10.10 10.56 9.72
N PRO A 95 10.25 11.86 10.01
CA PRO A 95 11.52 12.47 10.40
C PRO A 95 12.15 11.86 11.67
N ASP A 96 11.32 11.40 12.59
CA ASP A 96 11.78 10.77 13.84
C ASP A 96 11.85 9.22 13.73
N GLY A 97 11.49 8.67 12.57
CA GLY A 97 11.56 7.25 12.29
C GLY A 97 12.96 6.80 11.85
N THR A 98 13.23 5.51 12.04
CA THR A 98 14.52 4.88 11.73
C THR A 98 14.41 3.75 10.72
N VAL A 99 13.24 3.56 10.14
CA VAL A 99 12.99 2.47 9.18
C VAL A 99 13.74 2.73 7.89
N GLU A 100 14.47 1.74 7.40
CA GLU A 100 15.18 1.81 6.13
C GLU A 100 14.76 0.66 5.21
N ILE A 101 14.86 0.86 3.92
CA ILE A 101 14.42 -0.10 2.92
C ILE A 101 15.50 -0.34 1.86
N ALA A 102 15.78 -1.60 1.55
CA ALA A 102 16.55 -2.00 0.38
C ALA A 102 15.62 -2.65 -0.64
N VAL A 103 15.81 -2.31 -1.92
CA VAL A 103 15.05 -2.87 -3.04
C VAL A 103 15.92 -3.87 -3.78
N LEU A 104 15.46 -5.11 -3.84
CA LEU A 104 16.14 -6.19 -4.56
C LEU A 104 15.32 -6.56 -5.80
N LYS A 105 15.98 -6.67 -6.93
CA LYS A 105 15.35 -7.02 -8.20
C LYS A 105 15.79 -8.40 -8.65
N ASP A 106 14.85 -9.18 -9.22
CA ASP A 106 15.07 -10.51 -9.75
C ASP A 106 15.66 -11.50 -8.69
N VAL A 107 15.29 -11.27 -7.41
CA VAL A 107 15.62 -12.17 -6.30
C VAL A 107 14.42 -13.04 -5.97
N ASP A 108 14.66 -14.35 -5.79
CA ASP A 108 13.60 -15.23 -5.35
C ASP A 108 13.23 -14.95 -3.88
N TYR A 109 12.00 -14.52 -3.65
CA TYR A 109 11.48 -14.21 -2.32
C TYR A 109 11.60 -15.40 -1.36
N ALA A 110 11.34 -16.63 -1.82
CA ALA A 110 11.34 -17.80 -0.93
C ALA A 110 12.74 -18.10 -0.41
N SER A 111 13.76 -17.95 -1.24
CA SER A 111 15.16 -18.25 -0.90
C SER A 111 15.89 -17.16 -0.12
N LEU A 112 15.34 -15.95 -0.05
CA LEU A 112 15.95 -14.83 0.68
C LEU A 112 15.80 -15.05 2.20
N THR A 113 16.88 -15.42 2.88
CA THR A 113 16.89 -15.72 4.32
C THR A 113 17.73 -14.76 5.15
N GLN A 114 18.48 -13.86 4.51
CA GLN A 114 19.37 -12.90 5.16
C GLN A 114 19.26 -11.55 4.45
N ALA A 115 19.29 -10.47 5.22
CA ALA A 115 19.28 -9.11 4.70
C ALA A 115 20.60 -8.78 3.96
N PRO A 116 20.59 -7.92 2.94
CA PRO A 116 21.80 -7.44 2.29
C PRO A 116 22.61 -6.56 3.26
N ALA A 117 23.93 -6.61 3.14
CA ALA A 117 24.83 -5.81 3.99
C ALA A 117 24.79 -4.29 3.70
N SER A 118 24.13 -3.88 2.62
CA SER A 118 24.05 -2.47 2.18
C SER A 118 22.88 -2.25 1.22
N GLY A 119 22.68 -1.00 0.80
CA GLY A 119 21.62 -0.66 -0.14
C GLY A 119 20.35 -0.16 0.55
N PHE A 120 20.38 0.00 1.86
CA PHE A 120 19.28 0.58 2.62
C PHE A 120 19.22 2.10 2.42
N THR A 121 18.02 2.62 2.32
CA THR A 121 17.73 4.04 2.16
C THR A 121 16.44 4.42 2.88
N ALA A 122 16.36 5.67 3.30
CA ALA A 122 15.17 6.30 3.85
C ALA A 122 14.33 6.93 2.72
N ASP A 123 13.08 7.23 3.00
CA ASP A 123 12.28 8.08 2.14
C ASP A 123 12.90 9.49 2.05
N THR A 124 12.99 10.00 0.84
CA THR A 124 13.43 11.37 0.54
C THR A 124 12.23 12.20 0.07
N GLY A 125 12.44 13.26 -0.67
CA GLY A 125 11.34 13.96 -1.36
C GLY A 125 10.61 13.07 -2.37
N GLU A 126 11.27 12.02 -2.87
CA GLU A 126 10.70 10.93 -3.65
C GLU A 126 10.70 9.66 -2.78
N ARG A 127 9.54 9.05 -2.60
CA ARG A 127 9.35 7.84 -1.77
C ARG A 127 9.88 6.60 -2.48
N VAL A 128 10.57 5.71 -1.77
CA VAL A 128 11.20 4.51 -2.36
C VAL A 128 10.17 3.67 -3.13
N PHE A 129 9.01 3.42 -2.55
CA PHE A 129 7.94 2.64 -3.19
C PHE A 129 7.28 3.31 -4.41
N ASN A 130 7.61 4.57 -4.72
CA ASN A 130 7.06 5.32 -5.86
C ASN A 130 8.12 5.72 -6.89
N THR A 131 9.39 5.37 -6.68
CA THR A 131 10.48 5.64 -7.65
C THR A 131 10.36 4.79 -8.90
N SER A 132 11.07 5.15 -9.96
CA SER A 132 11.13 4.35 -11.19
C SER A 132 11.79 2.98 -10.96
N GLU A 133 12.71 2.88 -10.01
CA GLU A 133 13.45 1.65 -9.69
C GLU A 133 12.74 0.81 -8.64
N GLY A 134 12.35 1.43 -7.52
CA GLY A 134 11.74 0.77 -6.36
C GLY A 134 10.21 0.79 -6.34
N GLY A 135 9.58 1.46 -7.28
CA GLY A 135 8.13 1.55 -7.34
C GLY A 135 7.47 0.19 -7.50
N TRP A 136 6.51 -0.13 -6.63
CA TRP A 136 5.92 -1.46 -6.50
C TRP A 136 4.92 -1.82 -7.60
N TYR A 137 4.56 -0.88 -8.48
CA TYR A 137 3.60 -1.08 -9.56
C TYR A 137 4.02 -0.34 -10.83
N PHE A 138 3.42 -0.74 -11.95
CA PHE A 138 3.30 0.09 -13.14
C PHE A 138 1.83 0.24 -13.53
N TYR A 139 1.49 1.34 -14.20
CA TYR A 139 0.14 1.57 -14.70
C TYR A 139 0.02 1.03 -16.12
N ASP A 140 -0.83 0.03 -16.29
CA ASP A 140 -1.13 -0.54 -17.62
C ASP A 140 -2.22 0.28 -18.31
N LEU A 141 -1.83 0.96 -19.39
CA LEU A 141 -2.73 1.80 -20.18
C LEU A 141 -3.77 0.99 -20.98
N GLY A 142 -3.51 -0.28 -21.26
CA GLY A 142 -4.41 -1.13 -22.03
C GLY A 142 -5.63 -1.58 -21.25
N VAL A 143 -5.46 -1.83 -19.96
CA VAL A 143 -6.52 -2.28 -19.04
C VAL A 143 -6.86 -1.26 -17.97
N HIS A 144 -6.18 -0.11 -17.95
CA HIS A 144 -6.35 0.97 -16.99
C HIS A 144 -6.22 0.50 -15.52
N ARG A 145 -5.20 -0.30 -15.23
CA ARG A 145 -4.98 -0.87 -13.91
C ARG A 145 -3.53 -0.68 -13.44
N LEU A 146 -3.36 -0.64 -12.13
CA LEU A 146 -2.06 -0.81 -11.50
C LEU A 146 -1.71 -2.30 -11.50
N ILE A 147 -0.55 -2.65 -12.04
CA ILE A 147 -0.03 -4.00 -12.06
C ILE A 147 1.17 -4.08 -11.12
N THR A 148 1.13 -5.01 -10.19
CA THR A 148 2.20 -5.21 -9.21
C THR A 148 3.47 -5.72 -9.88
N ARG A 149 4.59 -5.15 -9.48
CA ARG A 149 5.93 -5.56 -9.94
C ARG A 149 6.43 -6.73 -9.11
N THR A 150 6.19 -7.93 -9.60
CA THR A 150 6.49 -9.18 -8.88
C THR A 150 7.97 -9.54 -8.87
N GLU A 151 8.80 -8.88 -9.69
CA GLU A 151 10.25 -9.02 -9.73
C GLU A 151 10.96 -8.29 -8.58
N LEU A 152 10.23 -7.49 -7.80
CA LEU A 152 10.80 -6.74 -6.68
C LEU A 152 10.55 -7.44 -5.34
N VAL A 153 11.61 -7.55 -4.55
CA VAL A 153 11.57 -7.89 -3.14
C VAL A 153 12.13 -6.72 -2.35
N TYR A 154 11.43 -6.31 -1.34
CA TYR A 154 11.88 -5.26 -0.42
C TYR A 154 12.44 -5.90 0.84
N VAL A 155 13.54 -5.39 1.35
CA VAL A 155 14.03 -5.72 2.69
C VAL A 155 13.89 -4.49 3.55
N ILE A 156 13.16 -4.61 4.64
CA ILE A 156 12.87 -3.51 5.56
C ILE A 156 13.62 -3.78 6.86
N HIS A 157 14.43 -2.82 7.27
CA HIS A 157 14.97 -2.70 8.61
C HIS A 157 13.94 -1.95 9.43
N THR A 158 13.23 -2.64 10.31
CA THR A 158 12.04 -2.12 10.99
C THR A 158 12.39 -1.11 12.09
N SER A 159 11.38 -0.44 12.59
CA SER A 159 11.48 0.52 13.71
C SER A 159 12.06 -0.08 15.00
N THR A 160 11.95 -1.39 15.18
CA THR A 160 12.53 -2.12 16.32
C THR A 160 13.92 -2.68 16.05
N GLY A 161 14.42 -2.56 14.81
CA GLY A 161 15.74 -3.06 14.41
C GLY A 161 15.73 -4.49 13.87
N ALA A 162 14.57 -5.09 13.64
CA ALA A 162 14.44 -6.37 12.96
C ALA A 162 14.56 -6.21 11.44
N TYR A 163 14.78 -7.34 10.74
CA TYR A 163 14.79 -7.37 9.28
C TYR A 163 13.66 -8.24 8.77
N VAL A 164 12.88 -7.71 7.85
CA VAL A 164 11.83 -8.45 7.16
C VAL A 164 12.00 -8.33 5.66
N LYS A 165 11.75 -9.43 4.93
CA LYS A 165 11.55 -9.38 3.48
C LYS A 165 10.07 -9.16 3.21
N LEU A 166 9.76 -8.37 2.17
CA LEU A 166 8.40 -8.02 1.80
C LEU A 166 8.24 -8.11 0.28
N ARG A 167 7.08 -8.60 -0.17
CA ARG A 167 6.64 -8.50 -1.57
C ARG A 167 5.21 -7.99 -1.65
N MET A 168 4.93 -7.23 -2.67
CA MET A 168 3.58 -6.76 -2.95
C MET A 168 2.82 -7.83 -3.75
N LEU A 169 1.58 -8.09 -3.38
CA LEU A 169 0.74 -9.10 -4.03
C LEU A 169 -0.32 -8.47 -4.93
N SER A 170 -1.08 -7.49 -4.43
CA SER A 170 -2.15 -6.85 -5.20
C SER A 170 -2.49 -5.47 -4.69
N TYR A 171 -2.97 -4.62 -5.57
CA TYR A 171 -3.64 -3.34 -5.27
C TYR A 171 -5.15 -3.48 -5.10
N TYR A 172 -5.70 -4.63 -5.51
CA TYR A 172 -7.14 -4.85 -5.59
C TYR A 172 -7.53 -6.04 -4.71
N ASP A 173 -8.72 -5.98 -4.13
CA ASP A 173 -9.35 -7.15 -3.52
C ASP A 173 -9.89 -8.14 -4.57
N GLN A 174 -10.54 -9.20 -4.08
CA GLN A 174 -11.15 -10.23 -4.93
C GLN A 174 -12.33 -9.71 -5.78
N ASN A 175 -12.95 -8.59 -5.37
CA ASN A 175 -14.02 -7.92 -6.09
C ASN A 175 -13.50 -6.86 -7.07
N GLY A 176 -12.20 -6.61 -7.08
CA GLY A 176 -11.57 -5.58 -7.89
C GLY A 176 -11.58 -4.19 -7.26
N THR A 177 -11.85 -4.07 -5.96
CA THR A 177 -11.82 -2.80 -5.22
C THR A 177 -10.38 -2.28 -5.15
N PRO A 178 -10.09 -1.09 -5.68
CA PRO A 178 -8.75 -0.52 -5.67
C PRO A 178 -8.36 -0.05 -4.27
N ALA A 179 -7.07 -0.06 -3.99
CA ALA A 179 -6.48 0.30 -2.69
C ALA A 179 -6.84 -0.64 -1.52
N SER A 180 -7.32 -1.84 -1.84
CA SER A 180 -7.34 -2.98 -0.93
C SER A 180 -6.03 -3.74 -1.12
N ILE A 181 -4.96 -3.18 -0.55
CA ILE A 181 -3.59 -3.63 -0.80
C ILE A 181 -3.33 -4.94 -0.07
N SER A 182 -2.79 -5.92 -0.78
CA SER A 182 -2.23 -7.12 -0.16
C SER A 182 -0.73 -7.21 -0.37
N LEU A 183 -0.02 -7.56 0.69
CA LEU A 183 1.41 -7.82 0.70
C LEU A 183 1.71 -9.06 1.55
N GLU A 184 2.86 -9.65 1.34
CA GLU A 184 3.39 -10.74 2.18
C GLU A 184 4.76 -10.33 2.69
N TYR A 185 5.02 -10.61 3.97
CA TYR A 185 6.34 -10.41 4.56
C TYR A 185 6.72 -11.57 5.47
N ALA A 186 8.01 -11.72 5.72
CA ALA A 186 8.55 -12.69 6.65
C ALA A 186 9.85 -12.17 7.28
N PRO A 187 10.13 -12.51 8.55
CA PRO A 187 11.40 -12.18 9.17
C PRO A 187 12.57 -12.90 8.47
N ILE A 188 13.70 -12.22 8.39
CA ILE A 188 14.98 -12.77 7.89
C ILE A 188 16.11 -12.42 8.83
N ALA A 189 17.24 -13.12 8.70
CA ALA A 189 18.44 -12.80 9.48
C ALA A 189 19.00 -11.41 9.13
N ALA A 190 19.65 -10.77 10.11
CA ALA A 190 20.46 -9.56 9.87
C ALA A 190 21.62 -9.86 8.90
N PRO A 191 22.23 -8.81 8.31
CA PRO A 191 23.38 -8.93 7.41
C PRO A 191 24.56 -9.69 8.00
#